data_ec41019346a08803b36155e86c1c5890
#
_entry.id   ec41019346a08803b36155e86c1c5890
#
_cell.length_a   1.000
_cell.length_b   1.000
_cell.length_c   1.000
_cell.angle_alpha   90.00
_cell.angle_beta   90.00
_cell.angle_gamma   90.00
#
_symmetry.space_group_name_H-M   'P 1'
#
loop_
_entity.id
_entity.type
_entity.pdbx_description
1 polymer ?
#
loop_
_entity_poly.entity_id
_entity_poly.type
_entity_poly.pdbx_seq_one_letter_code
_entity_poly.pdbx_strand_id
1 'polypeptide(L)'
;DQARTLWASWAIKSGGKSVWFGGDTGYRTVPKLPPTVDDYSAPYADLPRCPAFKDIGSLRGPFDLGLIPIGAYDPRWLFSSMHADPQDALEIMKDTGCKRALGVHWGTWVLTEEDGGAPPKRLKEVLRGKGMPEVGVFDVSDVGESKEY
;
A
#
# COMPACT_ATOMS: atom_id res chain seq x y z
N ASP A 1 3.51 -9.93 16.80
CA ASP A 1 2.52 -9.55 17.83
C ASP A 1 1.89 -10.78 18.54
N GLN A 2 2.22 -11.99 18.08
CA GLN A 2 1.68 -13.26 18.61
C GLN A 2 0.13 -13.29 18.67
N ALA A 3 -0.54 -12.55 17.78
CA ALA A 3 -1.99 -12.42 17.71
C ALA A 3 -2.67 -11.99 19.03
N ARG A 4 -1.97 -11.21 19.85
CA ARG A 4 -2.51 -10.70 21.13
C ARG A 4 -3.31 -9.40 20.99
N THR A 5 -3.17 -8.73 19.87
CA THR A 5 -3.91 -7.50 19.54
C THR A 5 -4.57 -7.64 18.18
N LEU A 6 -5.65 -6.90 17.96
CA LEU A 6 -6.26 -6.79 16.63
C LEU A 6 -5.45 -5.81 15.79
N TRP A 7 -5.26 -6.13 14.53
CA TRP A 7 -4.76 -5.19 13.54
C TRP A 7 -5.81 -4.12 13.30
N ALA A 8 -5.39 -2.89 13.24
CA ALA A 8 -6.31 -1.77 13.08
C ALA A 8 -5.77 -0.77 12.08
N SER A 9 -6.68 -0.20 11.30
CA SER A 9 -6.46 1.04 10.56
C SER A 9 -7.33 2.16 11.15
N TRP A 10 -7.00 3.39 10.83
CA TRP A 10 -7.65 4.54 11.44
C TRP A 10 -8.26 5.46 10.38
N ALA A 11 -9.54 5.76 10.53
CA ALA A 11 -10.24 6.77 9.74
C ALA A 11 -10.45 8.02 10.60
N ILE A 12 -9.84 9.13 10.21
CA ILE A 12 -9.87 10.41 10.93
C ILE A 12 -10.64 11.42 10.09
N LYS A 13 -11.64 12.08 10.67
CA LYS A 13 -12.42 13.13 10.01
C LYS A 13 -12.43 14.39 10.86
N SER A 14 -12.07 15.53 10.25
CA SER A 14 -12.07 16.85 10.92
C SER A 14 -12.17 17.95 9.87
N GLY A 15 -12.91 19.02 10.16
CA GLY A 15 -12.99 20.21 9.31
C GLY A 15 -13.45 19.93 7.86
N GLY A 16 -14.29 18.91 7.64
CA GLY A 16 -14.72 18.53 6.28
C GLY A 16 -13.68 17.74 5.48
N LYS A 17 -12.55 17.39 6.07
CA LYS A 17 -11.49 16.56 5.51
C LYS A 17 -11.44 15.19 6.17
N SER A 18 -10.89 14.21 5.45
CA SER A 18 -10.78 12.83 5.93
C SER A 18 -9.44 12.22 5.55
N VAL A 19 -8.84 11.51 6.49
CA VAL A 19 -7.59 10.77 6.31
C VAL A 19 -7.80 9.33 6.74
N TRP A 20 -7.26 8.40 5.97
CA TRP A 20 -7.16 7.00 6.35
C TRP A 20 -5.69 6.62 6.54
N PHE A 21 -5.37 5.99 7.67
CA PHE A 21 -4.05 5.45 7.98
C PHE A 21 -4.12 3.94 8.03
N GLY A 22 -3.42 3.28 7.11
CA GLY A 22 -3.44 1.81 6.95
C GLY A 22 -2.72 1.06 8.07
N GLY A 23 -1.67 1.67 8.64
CA GLY A 23 -0.72 0.93 9.47
C GLY A 23 0.02 -0.13 8.67
N ASP A 24 0.61 -1.11 9.37
CA ASP A 24 1.22 -2.27 8.72
C ASP A 24 0.12 -3.21 8.25
N THR A 25 0.08 -3.49 6.97
CA THR A 25 -0.93 -4.38 6.41
C THR A 25 -0.47 -5.02 5.11
N GLY A 26 -0.85 -6.28 4.89
CA GLY A 26 -0.84 -6.91 3.58
C GLY A 26 -2.15 -6.64 2.84
N TYR A 27 -2.25 -7.14 1.63
CA TYR A 27 -3.44 -7.02 0.80
C TYR A 27 -3.93 -8.37 0.29
N ARG A 28 -2.99 -9.22 -0.09
CA ARG A 28 -3.24 -10.58 -0.59
C ARG A 28 -2.06 -11.49 -0.27
N THR A 29 -2.28 -12.81 -0.27
CA THR A 29 -1.21 -13.79 -0.08
C THR A 29 -0.69 -14.27 -1.42
N VAL A 30 0.60 -14.11 -1.65
CA VAL A 30 1.28 -14.54 -2.86
C VAL A 30 2.03 -15.85 -2.61
N PRO A 31 1.85 -16.91 -3.42
CA PRO A 31 2.64 -18.13 -3.29
C PRO A 31 4.10 -17.91 -3.67
N LYS A 32 4.97 -18.87 -3.36
CA LYS A 32 6.37 -18.79 -3.79
C LYS A 32 6.47 -18.94 -5.30
N LEU A 33 6.82 -17.88 -5.98
CA LEU A 33 6.97 -17.79 -7.43
C LEU A 33 8.45 -17.64 -7.81
N PRO A 34 8.83 -18.01 -9.06
CA PRO A 34 10.12 -17.62 -9.60
C PRO A 34 10.29 -16.08 -9.59
N PRO A 35 11.51 -15.55 -9.35
CA PRO A 35 11.73 -14.11 -9.26
C PRO A 35 11.35 -13.30 -10.50
N THR A 36 11.26 -13.95 -11.66
CA THR A 36 10.90 -13.32 -12.94
C THR A 36 9.39 -13.26 -13.19
N VAL A 37 8.58 -13.84 -12.29
CA VAL A 37 7.13 -13.90 -12.46
C VAL A 37 6.49 -12.76 -11.69
N ASP A 38 5.78 -11.90 -12.43
CA ASP A 38 4.94 -10.85 -11.83
C ASP A 38 3.67 -11.50 -11.25
N ASP A 39 3.47 -11.37 -9.95
CA ASP A 39 2.31 -11.90 -9.24
C ASP A 39 0.99 -11.17 -9.56
N TYR A 40 1.04 -10.09 -10.32
CA TYR A 40 -0.11 -9.41 -10.93
C TYR A 40 -0.37 -9.80 -12.39
N SER A 41 0.42 -10.71 -12.94
CA SER A 41 0.17 -11.31 -14.26
C SER A 41 -0.60 -12.64 -14.14
N ALA A 42 -1.19 -13.09 -15.26
CA ALA A 42 -1.83 -14.40 -15.33
C ALA A 42 -0.80 -15.53 -15.10
N PRO A 43 -1.15 -16.60 -14.36
CA PRO A 43 -2.46 -16.89 -13.78
C PRO A 43 -2.70 -16.33 -12.36
N TYR A 44 -1.79 -15.51 -11.83
CA TYR A 44 -1.79 -15.04 -10.44
C TYR A 44 -2.54 -13.72 -10.22
N ALA A 45 -2.94 -13.04 -11.28
CA ALA A 45 -3.64 -11.75 -11.22
C ALA A 45 -4.89 -11.77 -10.32
N ASP A 46 -5.59 -12.89 -10.29
CA ASP A 46 -6.86 -13.06 -9.57
C ASP A 46 -6.71 -13.74 -8.20
N LEU A 47 -5.51 -13.75 -7.62
CA LEU A 47 -5.33 -14.22 -6.25
C LEU A 47 -6.30 -13.50 -5.29
N PRO A 48 -6.86 -14.22 -4.29
CA PRO A 48 -7.79 -13.63 -3.33
C PRO A 48 -7.21 -12.42 -2.62
N ARG A 49 -8.02 -11.37 -2.48
CA ARG A 49 -7.68 -10.09 -1.84
C ARG A 49 -8.48 -9.93 -0.58
N CYS A 50 -7.93 -9.21 0.39
CA CYS A 50 -8.64 -8.88 1.62
C CYS A 50 -9.87 -8.01 1.31
N PRO A 51 -11.10 -8.44 1.57
CA PRO A 51 -12.30 -7.70 1.24
C PRO A 51 -12.52 -6.47 2.14
N ALA A 52 -11.88 -6.42 3.32
CA ALA A 52 -12.08 -5.37 4.31
C ALA A 52 -11.74 -3.96 3.77
N PHE A 53 -10.82 -3.85 2.81
CA PHE A 53 -10.50 -2.54 2.22
C PHE A 53 -11.66 -1.95 1.42
N LYS A 54 -12.40 -2.78 0.69
CA LYS A 54 -13.64 -2.37 0.00
C LYS A 54 -14.74 -2.00 1.00
N ASP A 55 -14.85 -2.74 2.09
CA ASP A 55 -15.81 -2.42 3.15
C ASP A 55 -15.47 -1.10 3.83
N ILE A 56 -14.18 -0.83 4.10
CA ILE A 56 -13.71 0.47 4.61
C ILE A 56 -14.08 1.59 3.64
N GLY A 57 -13.80 1.42 2.36
CA GLY A 57 -14.16 2.39 1.32
C GLY A 57 -15.66 2.68 1.26
N SER A 58 -16.48 1.63 1.25
CA SER A 58 -17.94 1.76 1.14
C SER A 58 -18.60 2.32 2.41
N LEU A 59 -18.10 1.98 3.59
CA LEU A 59 -18.72 2.32 4.87
C LEU A 59 -18.16 3.62 5.48
N ARG A 60 -16.91 4.00 5.17
CA ARG A 60 -16.20 5.12 5.79
C ARG A 60 -15.61 6.11 4.79
N GLY A 61 -15.32 5.66 3.58
CA GLY A 61 -14.78 6.50 2.49
C GLY A 61 -15.84 7.36 1.80
N PRO A 62 -15.49 8.02 0.69
CA PRO A 62 -14.11 8.17 0.24
C PRO A 62 -13.28 9.03 1.19
N PHE A 63 -11.95 8.85 1.17
CA PHE A 63 -11.02 9.66 1.96
C PHE A 63 -10.28 10.67 1.08
N ASP A 64 -9.95 11.84 1.64
CA ASP A 64 -9.17 12.83 0.90
C ASP A 64 -7.71 12.40 0.77
N LEU A 65 -7.16 11.74 1.82
CA LEU A 65 -5.79 11.25 1.83
C LEU A 65 -5.71 9.85 2.49
N GLY A 66 -4.95 8.94 1.88
CA GLY A 66 -4.52 7.68 2.47
C GLY A 66 -3.04 7.70 2.84
N LEU A 67 -2.69 7.27 4.05
CA LEU A 67 -1.31 6.94 4.43
C LEU A 67 -1.17 5.43 4.34
N ILE A 68 -0.49 4.96 3.28
CA ILE A 68 -0.52 3.54 2.88
C ILE A 68 0.90 2.97 2.89
N PRO A 69 1.14 1.81 3.55
CA PRO A 69 2.45 1.20 3.59
C PRO A 69 2.86 0.71 2.20
N ILE A 70 4.15 0.88 1.86
CA ILE A 70 4.72 0.46 0.58
C ILE A 70 6.05 -0.30 0.70
N GLY A 71 6.50 -0.64 1.91
CA GLY A 71 7.79 -1.28 2.17
C GLY A 71 7.70 -2.54 3.04
N ALA A 72 8.83 -3.22 3.20
CA ALA A 72 9.00 -4.47 3.92
C ALA A 72 8.26 -5.66 3.27
N TYR A 73 8.25 -5.75 1.94
CA TYR A 73 7.43 -6.72 1.20
C TYR A 73 8.22 -7.89 0.58
N ASP A 74 9.54 -7.83 0.50
CA ASP A 74 10.33 -8.86 -0.19
C ASP A 74 11.00 -9.85 0.80
N PRO A 75 10.93 -11.19 0.58
CA PRO A 75 10.28 -11.82 -0.56
C PRO A 75 8.76 -11.90 -0.41
N ARG A 76 8.05 -11.65 -1.51
CA ARG A 76 6.59 -11.59 -1.57
C ARG A 76 5.87 -12.78 -0.97
N TRP A 77 6.37 -14.00 -1.21
CA TRP A 77 5.75 -15.24 -0.70
C TRP A 77 5.74 -15.33 0.84
N LEU A 78 6.64 -14.61 1.50
CA LEU A 78 6.74 -14.58 2.97
C LEU A 78 5.97 -13.41 3.58
N PHE A 79 6.07 -12.23 2.95
CA PHE A 79 5.60 -10.98 3.56
C PHE A 79 4.28 -10.45 3.00
N SER A 80 3.83 -10.87 1.81
CA SER A 80 2.65 -10.29 1.15
C SER A 80 1.36 -10.31 1.97
N SER A 81 1.20 -11.26 2.89
CA SER A 81 0.04 -11.31 3.79
C SER A 81 0.10 -10.28 4.93
N MET A 82 1.27 -9.70 5.19
CA MET A 82 1.52 -8.78 6.32
C MET A 82 1.94 -7.38 5.83
N HIS A 83 2.63 -7.30 4.70
CA HIS A 83 3.19 -6.07 4.15
C HIS A 83 2.87 -5.96 2.67
N ALA A 84 2.14 -4.89 2.34
CA ALA A 84 1.79 -4.56 0.96
C ALA A 84 3.02 -4.09 0.18
N ASP A 85 3.19 -4.58 -1.04
CA ASP A 85 4.11 -3.96 -1.99
C ASP A 85 3.45 -2.71 -2.62
N PRO A 86 4.19 -1.89 -3.38
CA PRO A 86 3.61 -0.69 -4.00
C PRO A 86 2.42 -0.95 -4.92
N GLN A 87 2.31 -2.13 -5.54
CA GLN A 87 1.16 -2.47 -6.37
C GLN A 87 -0.06 -2.85 -5.53
N ASP A 88 0.13 -3.62 -4.45
CA ASP A 88 -0.90 -3.87 -3.45
C ASP A 88 -1.39 -2.55 -2.83
N ALA A 89 -0.46 -1.65 -2.52
CA ALA A 89 -0.78 -0.34 -1.94
C ALA A 89 -1.66 0.51 -2.88
N LEU A 90 -1.41 0.48 -4.19
CA LEU A 90 -2.27 1.13 -5.18
C LEU A 90 -3.68 0.52 -5.21
N GLU A 91 -3.79 -0.79 -5.10
CA GLU A 91 -5.10 -1.44 -5.05
C GLU A 91 -5.83 -1.13 -3.72
N ILE A 92 -5.11 -1.07 -2.59
CA ILE A 92 -5.65 -0.61 -1.30
C ILE A 92 -6.19 0.83 -1.43
N MET A 93 -5.44 1.74 -2.06
CA MET A 93 -5.89 3.11 -2.32
C MET A 93 -7.22 3.14 -3.08
N LYS A 94 -7.36 2.32 -4.12
CA LYS A 94 -8.58 2.23 -4.91
C LYS A 94 -9.74 1.64 -4.11
N ASP A 95 -9.52 0.53 -3.41
CA ASP A 95 -10.54 -0.17 -2.65
C ASP A 95 -11.06 0.68 -1.48
N THR A 96 -10.19 1.43 -0.80
CA THR A 96 -10.57 2.34 0.29
C THR A 96 -11.16 3.66 -0.21
N GLY A 97 -11.10 3.94 -1.52
CA GLY A 97 -11.61 5.18 -2.11
C GLY A 97 -10.80 6.43 -1.74
N CYS A 98 -9.51 6.27 -1.40
CA CYS A 98 -8.64 7.41 -1.16
C CYS A 98 -8.40 8.20 -2.46
N LYS A 99 -8.68 9.51 -2.44
CA LYS A 99 -8.51 10.39 -3.62
C LYS A 99 -7.03 10.60 -3.93
N ARG A 100 -6.21 10.68 -2.89
CA ARG A 100 -4.75 10.78 -2.93
C ARG A 100 -4.15 9.85 -1.89
N ALA A 101 -2.90 9.48 -2.07
CA ALA A 101 -2.16 8.70 -1.08
C ALA A 101 -0.72 9.19 -0.89
N LEU A 102 -0.20 8.95 0.29
CA LEU A 102 1.21 9.10 0.64
C LEU A 102 1.75 7.74 1.07
N GLY A 103 2.81 7.29 0.39
CA GLY A 103 3.52 6.06 0.72
C GLY A 103 4.33 6.23 2.01
N VAL A 104 4.03 5.37 2.98
CA VAL A 104 4.70 5.30 4.27
C VAL A 104 5.34 3.94 4.48
N HIS A 105 6.01 3.73 5.63
CA HIS A 105 6.60 2.44 6.00
C HIS A 105 7.71 1.98 5.03
N TRP A 106 8.61 2.89 4.66
CA TRP A 106 9.79 2.61 3.80
C TRP A 106 10.99 3.47 4.21
N GLY A 107 12.19 3.04 3.83
CA GLY A 107 13.41 3.85 3.90
C GLY A 107 14.02 4.05 5.30
N THR A 108 13.36 3.65 6.38
CA THR A 108 13.87 3.82 7.75
C THR A 108 14.74 2.64 8.20
N TRP A 109 14.30 1.43 7.91
CA TRP A 109 14.98 0.19 8.29
C TRP A 109 15.05 -0.76 7.10
N VAL A 110 16.15 -1.49 6.97
CA VAL A 110 16.25 -2.63 6.03
C VAL A 110 15.88 -3.88 6.81
N LEU A 111 14.61 -4.23 6.79
CA LEU A 111 14.04 -5.35 7.54
C LEU A 111 13.78 -6.58 6.67
N THR A 112 13.81 -6.43 5.36
CA THR A 112 13.47 -7.41 4.34
C THR A 112 14.51 -7.39 3.22
N GLU A 113 14.30 -8.11 2.11
CA GLU A 113 15.32 -8.26 1.09
C GLU A 113 15.38 -7.09 0.09
N GLU A 114 14.34 -6.26 -0.01
CA GLU A 114 14.38 -5.09 -0.87
C GLU A 114 15.29 -3.98 -0.32
N ASP A 115 15.98 -3.28 -1.23
CA ASP A 115 16.71 -2.06 -0.90
C ASP A 115 15.80 -0.97 -0.34
N GLY A 116 16.25 -0.23 0.68
CA GLY A 116 15.44 0.80 1.33
C GLY A 116 14.91 1.90 0.41
N GLY A 117 15.56 2.15 -0.72
CA GLY A 117 15.11 3.07 -1.77
C GLY A 117 14.31 2.40 -2.89
N ALA A 118 14.07 1.09 -2.82
CA ALA A 118 13.30 0.36 -3.85
C ALA A 118 11.79 0.69 -3.85
N PRO A 119 11.10 0.82 -2.69
CA PRO A 119 9.66 1.05 -2.68
C PRO A 119 9.20 2.29 -3.45
N PRO A 120 9.80 3.48 -3.33
CA PRO A 120 9.43 4.65 -4.14
C PRO A 120 9.63 4.44 -5.64
N LYS A 121 10.71 3.78 -6.04
CA LYS A 121 10.99 3.48 -7.45
C LYS A 121 9.94 2.54 -8.01
N ARG A 122 9.64 1.46 -7.27
CA ARG A 122 8.62 0.49 -7.65
C ARG A 122 7.22 1.13 -7.72
N LEU A 123 6.87 2.05 -6.80
CA LEU A 123 5.62 2.78 -6.85
C LEU A 123 5.48 3.57 -8.17
N LYS A 124 6.51 4.31 -8.57
CA LYS A 124 6.51 5.05 -9.84
C LYS A 124 6.36 4.13 -11.05
N GLU A 125 7.04 2.99 -11.06
CA GLU A 125 6.89 1.97 -12.12
C GLU A 125 5.44 1.45 -12.20
N VAL A 126 4.84 1.15 -11.07
CA VAL A 126 3.44 0.69 -10.98
C VAL A 126 2.49 1.76 -11.51
N LEU A 127 2.63 3.00 -11.08
CA LEU A 127 1.79 4.11 -11.55
C LEU A 127 1.93 4.30 -13.07
N ARG A 128 3.15 4.31 -13.58
CA ARG A 128 3.44 4.41 -15.02
C ARG A 128 2.80 3.24 -15.80
N GLY A 129 2.95 2.02 -15.32
CA GLY A 129 2.36 0.83 -15.92
C GLY A 129 0.83 0.84 -15.95
N LYS A 130 0.19 1.60 -15.05
CA LYS A 130 -1.27 1.83 -15.02
C LYS A 130 -1.71 3.09 -15.76
N GLY A 131 -0.80 3.81 -16.42
CA GLY A 131 -1.10 5.09 -17.08
C GLY A 131 -1.49 6.22 -16.11
N MET A 132 -1.07 6.13 -14.86
CA MET A 132 -1.36 7.12 -13.82
C MET A 132 -0.20 8.12 -13.68
N PRO A 133 -0.47 9.36 -13.25
CA PRO A 133 0.59 10.33 -12.93
C PRO A 133 1.50 9.78 -11.82
N GLU A 134 2.81 9.96 -11.98
CA GLU A 134 3.81 9.55 -10.99
C GLU A 134 3.88 10.49 -9.76
N VAL A 135 3.17 11.62 -9.81
CA VAL A 135 3.12 12.65 -8.75
C VAL A 135 1.69 13.18 -8.63
N GLY A 136 1.28 13.51 -7.42
CA GLY A 136 0.01 14.17 -7.12
C GLY A 136 -1.18 13.23 -6.89
N VAL A 137 -1.02 11.94 -7.15
CA VAL A 137 -2.05 10.92 -6.89
C VAL A 137 -1.62 9.97 -5.79
N PHE A 138 -0.46 9.34 -5.95
CA PHE A 138 0.16 8.52 -4.93
C PHE A 138 1.62 8.96 -4.81
N ASP A 139 1.91 9.76 -3.81
CA ASP A 139 3.21 10.36 -3.61
C ASP A 139 4.04 9.61 -2.55
N VAL A 140 5.32 9.94 -2.51
CA VAL A 140 6.23 9.69 -1.40
C VAL A 140 6.82 11.02 -0.95
N SER A 141 7.32 11.08 0.27
CA SER A 141 7.94 12.27 0.84
C SER A 141 9.27 11.92 1.48
N ASP A 142 10.25 12.77 1.30
CA ASP A 142 11.50 12.67 2.03
C ASP A 142 11.32 13.13 3.48
N VAL A 143 12.21 12.69 4.37
CA VAL A 143 12.21 13.11 5.76
C VAL A 143 12.38 14.63 5.86
N GLY A 144 11.42 15.30 6.51
CA GLY A 144 11.42 16.76 6.67
C GLY A 144 10.75 17.52 5.52
N GLU A 145 10.35 16.85 4.44
CA GLU A 145 9.55 17.45 3.38
C GLU A 145 8.09 17.64 3.83
N SER A 146 7.48 18.77 3.49
CA SER A 146 6.06 19.05 3.72
C SER A 146 5.31 19.04 2.38
N LYS A 147 4.12 18.42 2.37
CA LYS A 147 3.22 18.39 1.22
C LYS A 147 1.82 18.85 1.61
N GLU A 148 1.18 19.57 0.71
CA GLU A 148 -0.23 19.97 0.85
C GLU A 148 -1.13 19.05 0.00
N TYR A 149 -2.28 18.62 0.60
CA TYR A 149 -3.23 17.67 0.00
C TYR A 149 -4.66 18.21 -0.03
#